data_e70b06cc46b8774c0a031dea7f85bc6d
#
_entry.id   e70b06cc46b8774c0a031dea7f85bc6d
#
_cell.length_a   1.000
_cell.length_b   1.000
_cell.length_c   1.000
_cell.angle_alpha   90.00
_cell.angle_beta   90.00
_cell.angle_gamma   90.00
#
_symmetry.space_group_name_H-M   'P 1'
#
loop_
_entity.id
_entity.type
_entity.pdbx_description
1 polymer ?
#
loop_
_entity_poly.entity_id
_entity_poly.type
_entity_poly.pdbx_seq_one_letter_code
_entity_poly.pdbx_strand_id
1 'polypeptide(L)'
;MQGMSRRIVQVLMSLMLMVLLAASCVHNPTPPLPLGEGVGGRGPNLMRYARNVAVYEADSGYRMEVLNPWDTTVLLGSCFIPNEGLGSFICFSSTQWSVFLELGEIGRVKGLLEGRYVHDQRMKDLLAEGVVKDVGTETAKNIEMMIQMHPDVILYSPYFDGNQDPLKVTGAMLFPFADYLETTPLGRAEWIRIVGMMTGRREAADTWFADIEARYNALKGLCSEVSRPTVFSDLPFNGQWYVAGGKSYIAQLFEDAGADYIWKDDPSTASFPLDSETILAKAQHADFWRVTNSSSLPMTYESLKRENAIYALFDAYKNHRILVCDIQETGYFEKSQIEPDVLLADFIAIFHPEVMEAYQPDYHTNYYRLME
;
A
#
# COMPACT_ATOMS: atom_id res chain seq x y z
N MET A 1 7.01 -11.90 -32.70
CA MET A 1 6.51 -10.71 -32.05
C MET A 1 5.93 -10.95 -30.64
N GLN A 2 5.83 -12.20 -30.15
CA GLN A 2 5.34 -12.53 -28.78
C GLN A 2 6.38 -12.42 -27.66
N GLY A 3 7.68 -12.32 -27.98
CA GLY A 3 8.74 -12.26 -26.97
C GLY A 3 9.04 -10.86 -26.39
N MET A 4 8.56 -9.80 -27.05
CA MET A 4 8.86 -8.42 -26.66
C MET A 4 7.87 -7.89 -25.61
N SER A 5 6.64 -8.40 -25.57
CA SER A 5 5.59 -8.01 -24.62
C SER A 5 5.91 -8.46 -23.18
N ARG A 6 6.48 -9.66 -22.98
CA ARG A 6 6.82 -10.17 -21.63
C ARG A 6 7.94 -9.37 -20.95
N ARG A 7 8.92 -8.90 -21.69
CA ARG A 7 10.03 -8.10 -21.15
C ARG A 7 9.58 -6.69 -20.75
N ILE A 8 8.63 -6.11 -21.48
CA ILE A 8 8.11 -4.77 -21.20
C ILE A 8 7.20 -4.78 -19.95
N VAL A 9 6.34 -5.79 -19.79
CA VAL A 9 5.52 -5.96 -18.59
C VAL A 9 6.39 -6.21 -17.35
N GLN A 10 7.43 -7.03 -17.48
CA GLN A 10 8.40 -7.23 -16.40
C GLN A 10 9.18 -5.95 -16.05
N VAL A 11 9.56 -5.14 -17.04
CA VAL A 11 10.31 -3.90 -16.83
C VAL A 11 9.43 -2.84 -16.14
N LEU A 12 8.16 -2.71 -16.48
CA LEU A 12 7.26 -1.68 -15.93
C LEU A 12 6.71 -2.04 -14.55
N MET A 13 6.45 -3.32 -14.29
CA MET A 13 6.20 -3.78 -12.92
C MET A 13 7.47 -3.73 -12.07
N SER A 14 8.64 -3.91 -12.68
CA SER A 14 9.94 -3.66 -12.07
C SER A 14 10.13 -2.22 -11.65
N LEU A 15 9.65 -1.26 -12.45
CA LEU A 15 9.72 0.17 -12.07
C LEU A 15 8.77 0.49 -10.91
N MET A 16 7.58 -0.08 -10.87
CA MET A 16 6.65 0.10 -9.73
C MET A 16 7.16 -0.62 -8.47
N LEU A 17 7.82 -1.78 -8.63
CA LEU A 17 8.51 -2.50 -7.55
C LEU A 17 9.86 -1.82 -7.21
N MET A 18 10.59 -1.23 -8.18
CA MET A 18 11.80 -0.43 -7.93
C MET A 18 11.53 0.86 -7.16
N VAL A 19 10.37 1.49 -7.34
CA VAL A 19 9.94 2.63 -6.50
C VAL A 19 9.77 2.18 -5.04
N LEU A 20 9.38 0.93 -4.81
CA LEU A 20 9.38 0.29 -3.49
C LEU A 20 10.80 -0.11 -3.02
N LEU A 21 11.77 -0.25 -3.92
CA LEU A 21 13.09 -0.82 -3.65
C LEU A 21 14.25 0.20 -3.63
N ALA A 22 14.09 1.36 -4.27
CA ALA A 22 15.13 2.40 -4.32
C ALA A 22 15.33 3.14 -2.97
N ALA A 23 14.52 2.84 -1.95
CA ALA A 23 14.67 3.42 -0.61
C ALA A 23 15.74 2.74 0.27
N SER A 24 16.57 1.86 -0.28
CA SER A 24 17.63 1.19 0.50
C SER A 24 18.96 1.97 0.53
N CYS A 25 18.91 3.22 0.98
CA CYS A 25 20.08 3.80 1.64
C CYS A 25 19.89 3.64 3.15
N VAL A 26 20.77 2.88 3.76
CA VAL A 26 20.84 2.68 5.21
C VAL A 26 20.92 4.05 5.91
N HIS A 27 19.76 4.54 6.35
CA HIS A 27 19.70 5.58 7.36
C HIS A 27 18.95 4.97 8.53
N ASN A 28 19.59 4.88 9.69
CA ASN A 28 18.91 4.56 10.93
C ASN A 28 17.78 5.58 11.11
N PRO A 29 16.50 5.18 11.11
CA PRO A 29 15.43 6.11 11.35
C PRO A 29 15.57 6.62 12.77
N THR A 30 15.77 7.91 12.92
CA THR A 30 15.50 8.60 14.19
C THR A 30 14.05 8.27 14.56
N PRO A 31 13.76 7.93 15.83
CA PRO A 31 12.40 7.63 16.24
C PRO A 31 11.50 8.80 15.85
N PRO A 32 10.25 8.52 15.39
CA PRO A 32 9.32 9.58 15.04
C PRO A 32 9.18 10.54 16.20
N LEU A 33 9.16 11.82 15.88
CA LEU A 33 8.92 12.86 16.87
C LEU A 33 7.70 12.46 17.70
N PRO A 34 7.75 12.52 19.04
CA PRO A 34 6.61 12.21 19.85
C PRO A 34 5.43 13.02 19.36
N LEU A 35 4.22 12.44 19.43
CA LEU A 35 2.95 13.13 19.26
C LEU A 35 2.86 14.21 20.35
N GLY A 36 3.63 15.26 20.21
CA GLY A 36 3.85 16.31 21.19
C GLY A 36 3.37 17.62 20.64
N GLU A 37 2.66 18.30 21.47
CA GLU A 37 2.26 19.69 21.52
C GLU A 37 2.83 20.55 20.39
N GLY A 38 1.90 21.08 19.56
CA GLY A 38 2.22 21.86 18.38
C GLY A 38 3.21 22.99 18.64
N VAL A 39 4.29 23.00 17.90
CA VAL A 39 5.21 24.12 17.85
C VAL A 39 4.48 25.35 17.28
N GLY A 40 4.23 26.33 18.11
CA GLY A 40 3.71 27.64 17.70
C GLY A 40 2.20 27.71 17.44
N GLY A 41 1.34 27.52 18.46
CA GLY A 41 -0.08 27.88 18.40
C GLY A 41 -0.95 27.04 17.48
N ARG A 42 -0.47 25.86 17.05
CA ARG A 42 -1.21 24.87 16.27
C ARG A 42 -2.03 24.01 17.22
N GLY A 43 -3.31 23.75 16.89
CA GLY A 43 -4.15 22.78 17.59
C GLY A 43 -3.55 21.35 17.57
N PRO A 44 -4.24 20.36 18.17
CA PRO A 44 -3.79 18.97 18.13
C PRO A 44 -3.79 18.44 16.69
N ASN A 45 -2.84 17.53 16.38
CA ASN A 45 -2.85 16.77 15.14
C ASN A 45 -4.10 15.87 15.10
N LEU A 46 -4.87 15.95 14.04
CA LEU A 46 -6.07 15.14 13.85
C LEU A 46 -5.78 13.69 13.47
N MET A 47 -4.55 13.39 12.97
CA MET A 47 -4.15 12.04 12.60
C MET A 47 -3.64 11.28 13.83
N ARG A 48 -4.07 10.01 13.98
CA ARG A 48 -3.75 9.17 15.13
C ARG A 48 -2.70 8.10 14.83
N TYR A 49 -2.76 7.51 13.64
CA TYR A 49 -1.93 6.38 13.20
C TYR A 49 -0.94 6.78 12.10
N ALA A 50 -1.40 7.60 11.15
CA ALA A 50 -0.55 8.10 10.07
C ALA A 50 0.59 8.97 10.65
N ARG A 51 1.81 8.70 10.20
CA ARG A 51 3.04 9.36 10.67
C ARG A 51 3.65 10.30 9.63
N ASN A 52 3.29 10.09 8.37
CA ASN A 52 3.85 10.87 7.25
C ASN A 52 3.00 12.11 6.95
N VAL A 53 1.93 12.36 7.69
CA VAL A 53 1.10 13.55 7.53
C VAL A 53 0.60 14.06 8.88
N ALA A 54 0.59 15.38 9.05
CA ALA A 54 -0.04 16.05 10.17
C ALA A 54 -1.14 16.99 9.65
N VAL A 55 -2.28 16.97 10.32
CA VAL A 55 -3.43 17.80 9.97
C VAL A 55 -3.86 18.61 11.17
N TYR A 56 -4.06 19.89 10.98
CA TYR A 56 -4.49 20.82 12.01
C TYR A 56 -5.76 21.54 11.57
N GLU A 57 -6.72 21.64 12.46
CA GLU A 57 -7.95 22.40 12.25
C GLU A 57 -7.66 23.90 12.24
N ALA A 58 -8.33 24.64 11.35
CA ALA A 58 -8.27 26.07 11.23
C ALA A 58 -9.71 26.62 11.06
N ASP A 59 -9.92 27.91 11.26
CA ASP A 59 -11.26 28.53 11.27
C ASP A 59 -12.10 28.22 10.01
N SER A 60 -11.47 28.10 8.84
CA SER A 60 -12.16 27.89 7.55
C SER A 60 -11.74 26.63 6.82
N GLY A 61 -11.02 25.70 7.48
CA GLY A 61 -10.53 24.49 6.82
C GLY A 61 -9.46 23.75 7.60
N TYR A 62 -8.54 23.14 6.88
CA TYR A 62 -7.49 22.28 7.43
C TYR A 62 -6.14 22.69 6.88
N ARG A 63 -5.16 22.80 7.73
CA ARG A 63 -3.75 22.85 7.35
C ARG A 63 -3.18 21.44 7.36
N MET A 64 -2.66 21.01 6.23
CA MET A 64 -2.01 19.71 6.07
C MET A 64 -0.52 19.90 5.84
N GLU A 65 0.29 19.10 6.52
CA GLU A 65 1.74 19.07 6.39
C GLU A 65 2.18 17.64 6.15
N VAL A 66 2.74 17.34 4.98
CA VAL A 66 3.27 16.02 4.66
C VAL A 66 4.75 15.98 5.03
N LEU A 67 5.07 15.09 5.95
CA LEU A 67 6.43 14.91 6.47
C LEU A 67 7.29 14.14 5.46
N ASN A 68 8.58 14.45 5.42
CA ASN A 68 9.51 13.70 4.61
C ASN A 68 10.03 12.48 5.43
N PRO A 69 9.68 11.24 5.07
CA PRO A 69 10.09 10.06 5.83
C PRO A 69 11.60 9.76 5.70
N TRP A 70 12.29 10.36 4.73
CA TRP A 70 13.74 10.22 4.54
C TRP A 70 14.54 11.32 5.25
N ASP A 71 13.91 12.47 5.55
CA ASP A 71 14.47 13.59 6.28
C ASP A 71 13.36 14.32 7.05
N THR A 72 13.15 13.94 8.30
CA THR A 72 12.09 14.49 9.15
C THR A 72 12.26 15.98 9.51
N THR A 73 13.37 16.61 9.11
CA THR A 73 13.60 18.05 9.32
C THR A 73 12.94 18.92 8.26
N VAL A 74 12.50 18.34 7.14
CA VAL A 74 11.83 19.04 6.03
C VAL A 74 10.46 18.45 5.73
N LEU A 75 9.57 19.26 5.18
CA LEU A 75 8.28 18.82 4.67
C LEU A 75 8.38 18.48 3.19
N LEU A 76 7.69 17.44 2.76
CA LEU A 76 7.43 17.16 1.34
C LEU A 76 6.45 18.17 0.75
N GLY A 77 5.49 18.62 1.56
CA GLY A 77 4.50 19.61 1.16
C GLY A 77 3.71 20.15 2.32
N SER A 78 3.13 21.31 2.15
CA SER A 78 2.19 21.93 3.07
C SER A 78 1.12 22.67 2.28
N CYS A 79 -0.14 22.52 2.66
CA CYS A 79 -1.26 23.19 2.01
C CYS A 79 -2.38 23.55 3.01
N PHE A 80 -3.29 24.39 2.54
CA PHE A 80 -4.56 24.67 3.20
C PHE A 80 -5.70 24.12 2.35
N ILE A 81 -6.63 23.39 2.99
CA ILE A 81 -7.81 22.82 2.36
C ILE A 81 -9.03 23.47 3.01
N PRO A 82 -9.89 24.17 2.24
CA PRO A 82 -11.09 24.78 2.77
C PRO A 82 -12.13 23.71 3.20
N ASN A 83 -13.03 24.06 4.12
CA ASN A 83 -14.06 23.14 4.65
C ASN A 83 -14.98 22.58 3.56
N GLU A 84 -15.28 23.34 2.52
CA GLU A 84 -16.06 22.91 1.34
C GLU A 84 -15.30 21.91 0.45
N GLY A 85 -14.00 21.78 0.66
CA GLY A 85 -13.13 20.91 -0.11
C GLY A 85 -12.76 21.47 -1.49
N LEU A 86 -12.19 20.62 -2.34
CA LEU A 86 -11.69 20.92 -3.68
C LEU A 86 -12.48 20.12 -4.72
N GLY A 87 -12.60 20.64 -5.94
CA GLY A 87 -13.52 20.15 -6.95
C GLY A 87 -12.99 19.03 -7.84
N SER A 88 -11.69 19.02 -8.13
CA SER A 88 -11.14 18.17 -9.20
C SER A 88 -9.73 17.67 -8.91
N PHE A 89 -9.50 16.38 -9.23
CA PHE A 89 -8.28 15.68 -8.87
C PHE A 89 -7.72 14.88 -10.06
N ILE A 90 -6.39 14.79 -10.12
CA ILE A 90 -5.67 13.78 -10.89
C ILE A 90 -4.92 12.89 -9.89
N CYS A 91 -5.03 11.57 -10.04
CA CYS A 91 -4.44 10.59 -9.15
C CYS A 91 -3.36 9.78 -9.86
N PHE A 92 -2.16 9.71 -9.30
CA PHE A 92 -1.04 8.99 -9.92
C PHE A 92 -0.93 7.53 -9.47
N SER A 93 -1.71 7.13 -8.47
CA SER A 93 -1.72 5.76 -7.95
C SER A 93 -3.13 5.23 -7.78
N SER A 94 -3.29 3.92 -7.89
CA SER A 94 -4.55 3.24 -7.61
C SER A 94 -4.99 3.41 -6.15
N THR A 95 -4.07 3.47 -5.21
CA THR A 95 -4.37 3.70 -3.79
C THR A 95 -5.01 5.07 -3.55
N GLN A 96 -4.74 6.05 -4.42
CA GLN A 96 -5.30 7.40 -4.33
C GLN A 96 -6.74 7.46 -4.82
N TRP A 97 -7.00 7.03 -6.07
CA TRP A 97 -8.34 7.15 -6.64
C TRP A 97 -9.35 6.16 -6.02
N SER A 98 -8.90 5.02 -5.50
CA SER A 98 -9.79 4.06 -4.84
C SER A 98 -10.46 4.65 -3.59
N VAL A 99 -9.78 5.53 -2.88
CA VAL A 99 -10.37 6.26 -1.73
C VAL A 99 -11.57 7.12 -2.17
N PHE A 100 -11.50 7.75 -3.35
CA PHE A 100 -12.63 8.51 -3.88
C PHE A 100 -13.82 7.61 -4.23
N LEU A 101 -13.57 6.36 -4.66
CA LEU A 101 -14.64 5.38 -4.86
C LEU A 101 -15.36 5.05 -3.55
N GLU A 102 -14.59 4.77 -2.49
CA GLU A 102 -15.16 4.41 -1.19
C GLU A 102 -15.94 5.57 -0.55
N LEU A 103 -15.50 6.81 -0.74
CA LEU A 103 -16.21 7.99 -0.25
C LEU A 103 -17.35 8.45 -1.15
N GLY A 104 -17.60 7.79 -2.29
CA GLY A 104 -18.63 8.19 -3.27
C GLY A 104 -18.29 9.47 -4.05
N GLU A 105 -17.00 9.89 -4.05
CA GLU A 105 -16.52 11.14 -4.65
C GLU A 105 -15.75 10.93 -5.96
N ILE A 106 -15.87 9.75 -6.58
CA ILE A 106 -15.12 9.39 -7.80
C ILE A 106 -15.36 10.36 -8.97
N GLY A 107 -16.50 11.02 -9.04
CA GLY A 107 -16.80 12.04 -10.03
C GLY A 107 -15.87 13.27 -10.00
N ARG A 108 -15.12 13.46 -8.91
CA ARG A 108 -14.10 14.51 -8.80
C ARG A 108 -12.76 14.11 -9.42
N VAL A 109 -12.51 12.82 -9.64
CA VAL A 109 -11.30 12.33 -10.31
C VAL A 109 -11.46 12.58 -11.81
N LYS A 110 -10.59 13.39 -12.40
CA LYS A 110 -10.59 13.74 -13.83
C LYS A 110 -9.56 12.93 -14.63
N GLY A 111 -8.51 12.47 -13.97
CA GLY A 111 -7.47 11.71 -14.62
C GLY A 111 -6.72 10.80 -13.65
N LEU A 112 -6.11 9.77 -14.21
CA LEU A 112 -5.23 8.85 -13.48
C LEU A 112 -4.06 8.42 -14.38
N LEU A 113 -2.98 7.92 -13.76
CA LEU A 113 -1.92 7.24 -14.49
C LEU A 113 -2.18 5.75 -14.61
N GLU A 114 -1.61 5.13 -15.64
CA GLU A 114 -1.56 3.67 -15.81
C GLU A 114 -2.96 3.02 -15.86
N GLY A 115 -3.92 3.64 -16.55
CA GLY A 115 -5.30 3.16 -16.65
C GLY A 115 -5.46 1.69 -17.07
N ARG A 116 -4.46 1.14 -17.76
CA ARG A 116 -4.42 -0.29 -18.14
C ARG A 116 -4.31 -1.27 -16.95
N TYR A 117 -3.92 -0.79 -15.77
CA TYR A 117 -3.81 -1.61 -14.55
C TYR A 117 -5.00 -1.43 -13.60
N VAL A 118 -6.03 -0.74 -14.03
CA VAL A 118 -7.27 -0.61 -13.28
C VAL A 118 -8.02 -1.95 -13.30
N HIS A 119 -8.42 -2.44 -12.12
CA HIS A 119 -9.19 -3.67 -11.95
C HIS A 119 -10.65 -3.39 -11.57
N ASP A 120 -10.92 -2.33 -10.80
CA ASP A 120 -12.30 -1.94 -10.42
C ASP A 120 -13.14 -1.63 -11.66
N GLN A 121 -14.32 -2.27 -11.75
CA GLN A 121 -15.20 -2.17 -12.92
C GLN A 121 -15.77 -0.76 -13.09
N ARG A 122 -16.10 -0.07 -12.00
CA ARG A 122 -16.65 1.30 -12.05
C ARG A 122 -15.64 2.26 -12.65
N MET A 123 -14.36 2.13 -12.26
CA MET A 123 -13.28 2.94 -12.83
C MET A 123 -13.01 2.60 -14.30
N LYS A 124 -13.07 1.30 -14.68
CA LYS A 124 -12.96 0.89 -16.10
C LYS A 124 -14.06 1.52 -16.96
N ASP A 125 -15.28 1.54 -16.46
CA ASP A 125 -16.42 2.13 -17.17
C ASP A 125 -16.21 3.64 -17.35
N LEU A 126 -15.78 4.36 -16.31
CA LEU A 126 -15.47 5.79 -16.38
C LEU A 126 -14.33 6.12 -17.35
N LEU A 127 -13.32 5.25 -17.44
CA LEU A 127 -12.24 5.36 -18.43
C LEU A 127 -12.77 5.12 -19.85
N ALA A 128 -13.58 4.09 -20.06
CA ALA A 128 -14.15 3.74 -21.36
C ALA A 128 -15.09 4.84 -21.86
N GLU A 129 -15.88 5.44 -20.99
CA GLU A 129 -16.76 6.57 -21.29
C GLU A 129 -15.99 7.89 -21.48
N GLY A 130 -14.73 7.91 -21.11
CA GLY A 130 -13.88 9.09 -21.16
C GLY A 130 -14.21 10.18 -20.13
N VAL A 131 -14.94 9.84 -19.08
CA VAL A 131 -15.21 10.72 -17.93
C VAL A 131 -13.92 10.91 -17.13
N VAL A 132 -13.20 9.83 -16.88
CA VAL A 132 -11.82 9.85 -16.37
C VAL A 132 -10.86 9.60 -17.52
N LYS A 133 -9.74 10.30 -17.55
CA LYS A 133 -8.72 10.15 -18.62
C LYS A 133 -7.49 9.43 -18.10
N ASP A 134 -6.94 8.53 -18.91
CA ASP A 134 -5.57 8.05 -18.68
C ASP A 134 -4.59 9.15 -19.14
N VAL A 135 -3.87 9.73 -18.18
CA VAL A 135 -2.93 10.81 -18.43
C VAL A 135 -1.48 10.32 -18.60
N GLY A 136 -1.32 9.04 -18.92
CA GLY A 136 -0.04 8.42 -19.29
C GLY A 136 0.52 7.48 -18.23
N THR A 137 1.84 7.39 -18.17
CA THR A 137 2.57 6.51 -17.24
C THR A 137 3.46 7.32 -16.32
N GLU A 138 3.99 6.70 -15.26
CA GLU A 138 4.91 7.38 -14.35
C GLU A 138 6.11 8.01 -15.07
N THR A 139 6.62 7.35 -16.10
CA THR A 139 7.78 7.81 -16.88
C THR A 139 7.42 8.68 -18.09
N ALA A 140 6.14 8.72 -18.49
CA ALA A 140 5.68 9.43 -19.69
C ALA A 140 4.29 10.05 -19.43
N LYS A 141 4.28 11.08 -18.59
CA LYS A 141 3.06 11.84 -18.21
C LYS A 141 2.62 12.77 -19.34
N ASN A 142 1.34 12.80 -19.64
CA ASN A 142 0.75 13.73 -20.61
C ASN A 142 0.42 15.07 -19.94
N ILE A 143 1.45 15.90 -19.77
CA ILE A 143 1.33 17.21 -19.09
C ILE A 143 0.35 18.14 -19.82
N GLU A 144 0.31 18.13 -21.15
CA GLU A 144 -0.61 18.94 -21.91
C GLU A 144 -2.07 18.61 -21.61
N MET A 145 -2.41 17.31 -21.55
CA MET A 145 -3.74 16.86 -21.17
C MET A 145 -4.09 17.27 -19.74
N MET A 146 -3.14 17.16 -18.80
CA MET A 146 -3.35 17.61 -17.42
C MET A 146 -3.64 19.12 -17.35
N ILE A 147 -2.91 19.95 -18.11
CA ILE A 147 -3.17 21.40 -18.20
C ILE A 147 -4.60 21.67 -18.70
N GLN A 148 -5.04 20.98 -19.74
CA GLN A 148 -6.39 21.15 -20.32
C GLN A 148 -7.51 20.73 -19.35
N MET A 149 -7.24 19.85 -18.40
CA MET A 149 -8.21 19.42 -17.38
C MET A 149 -8.41 20.45 -16.27
N HIS A 150 -7.50 21.40 -16.09
CA HIS A 150 -7.51 22.38 -15.01
C HIS A 150 -7.80 21.74 -13.62
N PRO A 151 -7.02 20.72 -13.17
CA PRO A 151 -7.26 20.11 -11.88
C PRO A 151 -6.94 21.06 -10.73
N ASP A 152 -7.72 20.99 -9.65
CA ASP A 152 -7.36 21.72 -8.42
C ASP A 152 -6.15 21.07 -7.74
N VAL A 153 -6.08 19.72 -7.78
CA VAL A 153 -5.02 18.95 -7.13
C VAL A 153 -4.51 17.84 -8.03
N ILE A 154 -3.21 17.63 -7.99
CA ILE A 154 -2.55 16.40 -8.45
C ILE A 154 -2.01 15.68 -7.23
N LEU A 155 -2.59 14.50 -6.92
CA LEU A 155 -2.05 13.58 -5.92
C LEU A 155 -0.94 12.76 -6.57
N TYR A 156 0.24 12.77 -5.98
CA TYR A 156 1.38 11.98 -6.47
C TYR A 156 2.05 11.20 -5.34
N SER A 157 2.66 10.06 -5.66
CA SER A 157 3.43 9.27 -4.70
C SER A 157 4.86 9.83 -4.64
N PRO A 158 5.31 10.36 -3.49
CA PRO A 158 6.67 10.89 -3.36
C PRO A 158 7.70 9.74 -3.28
N TYR A 159 8.91 9.94 -3.84
CA TYR A 159 10.06 9.05 -3.67
C TYR A 159 11.33 9.87 -3.51
N PHE A 160 12.38 9.23 -2.99
CA PHE A 160 13.58 9.89 -2.44
C PHE A 160 14.21 10.94 -3.37
N ASP A 161 14.31 10.66 -4.67
CA ASP A 161 14.89 11.53 -5.68
C ASP A 161 13.89 12.04 -6.73
N GLY A 162 12.60 11.95 -6.39
CA GLY A 162 11.50 12.34 -7.29
C GLY A 162 11.51 13.85 -7.56
N ASN A 163 11.46 14.21 -8.85
CA ASN A 163 11.32 15.60 -9.28
C ASN A 163 9.91 15.85 -9.85
N GLN A 164 9.16 16.71 -9.17
CA GLN A 164 7.80 17.11 -9.57
C GLN A 164 7.76 18.48 -10.25
N ASP A 165 8.90 19.12 -10.51
CA ASP A 165 8.96 20.44 -11.18
C ASP A 165 8.21 20.49 -12.51
N PRO A 166 8.26 19.45 -13.37
CA PRO A 166 7.49 19.45 -14.61
C PRO A 166 5.97 19.58 -14.43
N LEU A 167 5.42 19.18 -13.28
CA LEU A 167 3.99 19.27 -12.99
C LEU A 167 3.55 20.68 -12.57
N LYS A 168 4.47 21.54 -12.14
CA LYS A 168 4.15 22.91 -11.70
C LYS A 168 3.50 23.75 -12.80
N VAL A 169 3.79 23.45 -14.07
CA VAL A 169 3.19 24.17 -15.22
C VAL A 169 1.68 23.93 -15.35
N THR A 170 1.12 22.91 -14.68
CA THR A 170 -0.33 22.65 -14.68
C THR A 170 -1.10 23.69 -13.87
N GLY A 171 -0.44 24.41 -12.97
CA GLY A 171 -1.07 25.32 -12.02
C GLY A 171 -1.84 24.66 -10.88
N ALA A 172 -1.92 23.33 -10.86
CA ALA A 172 -2.56 22.56 -9.80
C ALA A 172 -1.74 22.58 -8.50
N MET A 173 -2.42 22.41 -7.38
CA MET A 173 -1.77 22.06 -6.12
C MET A 173 -1.14 20.67 -6.26
N LEU A 174 0.15 20.53 -6.03
CA LEU A 174 0.84 19.24 -5.99
C LEU A 174 0.83 18.74 -4.55
N PHE A 175 0.13 17.62 -4.31
CA PHE A 175 0.02 17.04 -2.98
C PHE A 175 0.73 15.69 -2.92
N PRO A 176 1.80 15.54 -2.09
CA PRO A 176 2.49 14.28 -1.90
C PRO A 176 1.62 13.33 -1.07
N PHE A 177 1.07 12.29 -1.69
CA PHE A 177 0.26 11.28 -1.04
C PHE A 177 1.16 10.13 -0.61
N ALA A 178 1.60 10.14 0.65
CA ALA A 178 2.66 9.28 1.19
C ALA A 178 2.12 8.05 1.96
N ASP A 179 0.91 7.59 1.66
CA ASP A 179 0.22 6.46 2.28
C ASP A 179 1.06 5.19 2.29
N TYR A 180 1.69 4.88 1.15
CA TYR A 180 2.50 3.67 0.97
C TYR A 180 3.78 3.64 1.83
N LEU A 181 4.21 4.79 2.35
CA LEU A 181 5.37 4.93 3.24
C LEU A 181 5.00 4.75 4.72
N GLU A 182 3.71 4.64 5.04
CA GLU A 182 3.27 4.32 6.39
C GLU A 182 3.69 2.88 6.76
N THR A 183 4.17 2.74 7.98
CA THR A 183 4.71 1.47 8.48
C THR A 183 3.68 0.60 9.20
N THR A 184 2.47 1.13 9.43
CA THR A 184 1.38 0.42 10.11
C THR A 184 0.14 0.31 9.23
N PRO A 185 -0.63 -0.79 9.34
CA PRO A 185 -1.85 -0.99 8.56
C PRO A 185 -2.88 0.11 8.77
N LEU A 186 -3.16 0.48 10.02
CA LEU A 186 -4.08 1.57 10.32
C LEU A 186 -3.53 2.94 9.91
N GLY A 187 -2.20 3.13 9.93
CA GLY A 187 -1.58 4.37 9.42
C GLY A 187 -1.84 4.56 7.93
N ARG A 188 -1.74 3.50 7.12
CA ARG A 188 -2.09 3.55 5.68
C ARG A 188 -3.56 3.84 5.47
N ALA A 189 -4.44 3.12 6.16
CA ALA A 189 -5.89 3.28 6.01
C ALA A 189 -6.35 4.69 6.44
N GLU A 190 -5.70 5.31 7.41
CA GLU A 190 -6.09 6.63 7.90
C GLU A 190 -5.97 7.75 6.85
N TRP A 191 -5.22 7.52 5.74
CA TRP A 191 -5.14 8.47 4.65
C TRP A 191 -6.48 8.72 3.93
N ILE A 192 -7.49 7.87 4.11
CA ILE A 192 -8.85 8.14 3.65
C ILE A 192 -9.39 9.45 4.24
N ARG A 193 -9.02 9.79 5.47
CA ARG A 193 -9.44 11.03 6.14
C ARG A 193 -8.87 12.27 5.44
N ILE A 194 -7.68 12.18 4.86
CA ILE A 194 -7.09 13.25 4.05
C ILE A 194 -7.99 13.55 2.84
N VAL A 195 -8.38 12.51 2.09
CA VAL A 195 -9.28 12.67 0.94
C VAL A 195 -10.67 13.14 1.39
N GLY A 196 -11.18 12.65 2.52
CA GLY A 196 -12.43 13.12 3.10
C GLY A 196 -12.43 14.63 3.38
N MET A 197 -11.34 15.16 3.96
CA MET A 197 -11.18 16.59 4.18
C MET A 197 -11.01 17.35 2.84
N MET A 198 -10.24 16.80 1.90
CA MET A 198 -10.04 17.41 0.57
C MET A 198 -11.33 17.49 -0.25
N THR A 199 -12.30 16.63 0.01
CA THR A 199 -13.58 16.60 -0.72
C THR A 199 -14.76 17.17 0.05
N GLY A 200 -14.55 17.69 1.27
CA GLY A 200 -15.62 18.15 2.18
C GLY A 200 -16.45 16.99 2.75
N ARG A 201 -15.91 15.76 2.78
CA ARG A 201 -16.55 14.53 3.28
C ARG A 201 -15.90 14.01 4.56
N ARG A 202 -15.37 14.90 5.40
CA ARG A 202 -14.67 14.53 6.64
C ARG A 202 -15.44 13.53 7.48
N GLU A 203 -16.71 13.82 7.77
CA GLU A 203 -17.52 12.97 8.65
C GLU A 203 -17.71 11.55 8.11
N ALA A 204 -17.92 11.42 6.79
CA ALA A 204 -18.03 10.12 6.15
C ALA A 204 -16.69 9.34 6.22
N ALA A 205 -15.57 10.00 5.98
CA ALA A 205 -14.25 9.41 6.08
C ALA A 205 -13.87 9.04 7.52
N ASP A 206 -14.22 9.88 8.49
CA ASP A 206 -14.01 9.59 9.92
C ASP A 206 -14.82 8.38 10.37
N THR A 207 -16.08 8.27 9.93
CA THR A 207 -16.96 7.12 10.22
C THR A 207 -16.39 5.84 9.57
N TRP A 208 -16.03 5.92 8.30
CA TRP A 208 -15.46 4.79 7.55
C TRP A 208 -14.18 4.27 8.23
N PHE A 209 -13.27 5.19 8.58
CA PHE A 209 -12.02 4.82 9.25
C PHE A 209 -12.27 4.22 10.65
N ALA A 210 -13.22 4.75 11.41
CA ALA A 210 -13.57 4.22 12.73
C ALA A 210 -14.10 2.78 12.65
N ASP A 211 -14.88 2.46 11.62
CA ASP A 211 -15.39 1.10 11.37
C ASP A 211 -14.24 0.12 11.03
N ILE A 212 -13.30 0.53 10.17
CA ILE A 212 -12.10 -0.25 9.84
C ILE A 212 -11.24 -0.47 11.08
N GLU A 213 -10.98 0.60 11.85
CA GLU A 213 -10.21 0.54 13.09
C GLU A 213 -10.82 -0.46 14.09
N ALA A 214 -12.14 -0.40 14.27
CA ALA A 214 -12.85 -1.31 15.17
C ALA A 214 -12.73 -2.77 14.75
N ARG A 215 -12.95 -3.07 13.46
CA ARG A 215 -12.81 -4.43 12.92
C ARG A 215 -11.37 -4.94 12.99
N TYR A 216 -10.41 -4.09 12.60
CA TYR A 216 -8.99 -4.44 12.67
C TYR A 216 -8.56 -4.81 14.09
N ASN A 217 -8.91 -3.97 15.07
CA ASN A 217 -8.54 -4.21 16.46
C ASN A 217 -9.28 -5.42 17.06
N ALA A 218 -10.52 -5.69 16.68
CA ALA A 218 -11.23 -6.90 17.07
C ALA A 218 -10.53 -8.17 16.55
N LEU A 219 -10.17 -8.20 15.26
CA LEU A 219 -9.43 -9.30 14.65
C LEU A 219 -8.05 -9.53 15.29
N LYS A 220 -7.28 -8.46 15.48
CA LYS A 220 -5.99 -8.50 16.17
C LYS A 220 -6.13 -9.09 17.59
N GLY A 221 -7.20 -8.73 18.30
CA GLY A 221 -7.49 -9.23 19.64
C GLY A 221 -7.67 -10.74 19.70
N LEU A 222 -8.16 -11.38 18.63
CA LEU A 222 -8.33 -12.85 18.54
C LEU A 222 -6.99 -13.60 18.60
N CYS A 223 -5.92 -12.93 18.17
CA CYS A 223 -4.59 -13.54 18.05
C CYS A 223 -3.67 -13.28 19.27
N SER A 224 -4.21 -12.80 20.37
CA SER A 224 -3.41 -12.46 21.58
C SER A 224 -2.76 -13.67 22.26
N GLU A 225 -3.38 -14.86 22.17
CA GLU A 225 -2.95 -16.08 22.88
C GLU A 225 -2.89 -17.32 21.96
N VAL A 226 -2.63 -17.13 20.68
CA VAL A 226 -2.48 -18.23 19.72
C VAL A 226 -1.03 -18.74 19.65
N SER A 227 -0.84 -19.97 19.21
CA SER A 227 0.48 -20.47 18.81
C SER A 227 0.92 -19.72 17.55
N ARG A 228 2.15 -19.22 17.51
CA ARG A 228 2.63 -18.35 16.43
C ARG A 228 3.41 -19.15 15.38
N PRO A 229 2.79 -19.49 14.23
CA PRO A 229 3.53 -20.11 13.14
C PRO A 229 4.55 -19.13 12.55
N THR A 230 5.67 -19.65 12.07
CA THR A 230 6.69 -18.88 11.42
C THR A 230 6.33 -18.58 9.97
N VAL A 231 6.60 -17.35 9.50
CA VAL A 231 6.31 -16.91 8.14
C VAL A 231 7.46 -16.15 7.52
N PHE A 232 7.74 -16.39 6.24
CA PHE A 232 8.61 -15.56 5.41
C PHE A 232 7.90 -15.11 4.14
N SER A 233 8.48 -14.16 3.41
CA SER A 233 7.78 -13.51 2.32
C SER A 233 8.61 -13.32 1.06
N ASP A 234 7.88 -13.08 -0.04
CA ASP A 234 8.31 -12.63 -1.35
C ASP A 234 9.05 -13.67 -2.20
N LEU A 235 9.44 -13.27 -3.38
CA LEU A 235 10.22 -14.03 -4.36
C LEU A 235 11.41 -13.18 -4.80
N PRO A 236 12.51 -13.78 -5.26
CA PRO A 236 13.64 -13.01 -5.77
C PRO A 236 13.26 -12.25 -7.05
N PHE A 237 13.79 -11.07 -7.15
CA PHE A 237 13.69 -10.22 -8.32
C PHE A 237 15.08 -9.92 -8.86
N ASN A 238 15.31 -10.20 -10.15
CA ASN A 238 16.64 -10.08 -10.79
C ASN A 238 17.77 -10.81 -10.02
N GLY A 239 17.46 -11.98 -9.45
CA GLY A 239 18.43 -12.80 -8.72
C GLY A 239 18.68 -12.35 -7.27
N GLN A 240 18.01 -11.30 -6.80
CA GLN A 240 18.11 -10.77 -5.44
C GLN A 240 16.78 -10.94 -4.72
N TRP A 241 16.78 -11.47 -3.51
CA TRP A 241 15.59 -11.59 -2.70
C TRP A 241 15.42 -10.33 -1.84
N TYR A 242 14.32 -9.63 -2.04
CA TYR A 242 14.00 -8.45 -1.24
C TYR A 242 12.98 -8.82 -0.18
N VAL A 243 13.45 -8.97 1.06
CA VAL A 243 12.59 -9.29 2.19
C VAL A 243 12.09 -8.02 2.87
N ALA A 244 10.87 -8.06 3.36
CA ALA A 244 10.30 -6.96 4.12
C ALA A 244 11.09 -6.77 5.43
N GLY A 245 11.39 -5.54 5.79
CA GLY A 245 12.01 -5.23 7.09
C GLY A 245 11.08 -5.57 8.25
N GLY A 246 11.64 -5.86 9.42
CA GLY A 246 10.88 -6.25 10.60
C GLY A 246 9.98 -5.15 11.18
N LYS A 247 10.17 -3.89 10.76
CA LYS A 247 9.32 -2.75 11.14
C LYS A 247 8.45 -2.25 9.98
N SER A 248 8.31 -3.06 8.93
CA SER A 248 7.47 -2.75 7.78
C SER A 248 5.99 -3.02 8.04
N TYR A 249 5.16 -2.46 7.21
CA TYR A 249 3.71 -2.68 7.17
C TYR A 249 3.33 -4.17 7.11
N ILE A 250 4.00 -4.97 6.27
CA ILE A 250 3.68 -6.39 6.13
C ILE A 250 4.13 -7.21 7.34
N ALA A 251 5.28 -6.85 7.95
CA ALA A 251 5.73 -7.49 9.18
C ALA A 251 4.76 -7.22 10.33
N GLN A 252 4.21 -6.01 10.41
CA GLN A 252 3.18 -5.67 11.40
C GLN A 252 1.89 -6.48 11.17
N LEU A 253 1.46 -6.67 9.92
CA LEU A 253 0.29 -7.52 9.61
C LEU A 253 0.51 -8.97 10.05
N PHE A 254 1.70 -9.54 9.83
CA PHE A 254 2.00 -10.89 10.30
C PHE A 254 1.97 -10.99 11.83
N GLU A 255 2.56 -9.99 12.51
CA GLU A 255 2.54 -9.92 13.97
C GLU A 255 1.10 -9.84 14.50
N ASP A 256 0.28 -8.96 13.93
CA ASP A 256 -1.12 -8.74 14.33
C ASP A 256 -2.01 -9.96 14.00
N ALA A 257 -1.66 -10.73 12.96
CA ALA A 257 -2.29 -12.00 12.62
C ALA A 257 -1.81 -13.18 13.47
N GLY A 258 -0.99 -12.97 14.48
CA GLY A 258 -0.49 -14.02 15.36
C GLY A 258 0.57 -14.93 14.74
N ALA A 259 1.35 -14.44 13.76
CA ALA A 259 2.48 -15.17 13.19
C ALA A 259 3.83 -14.55 13.61
N ASP A 260 4.88 -15.35 13.51
CA ASP A 260 6.27 -14.95 13.78
C ASP A 260 7.01 -14.75 12.46
N TYR A 261 7.19 -13.50 12.06
CA TYR A 261 7.96 -13.17 10.86
C TYR A 261 9.45 -13.45 11.06
N ILE A 262 10.08 -14.16 10.12
CA ILE A 262 11.48 -14.62 10.24
C ILE A 262 12.47 -13.47 10.45
N TRP A 263 12.18 -12.27 9.91
CA TRP A 263 13.02 -11.07 10.07
C TRP A 263 12.39 -10.02 10.98
N LYS A 264 11.53 -10.40 11.93
CA LYS A 264 10.84 -9.47 12.85
C LYS A 264 11.77 -8.55 13.67
N ASP A 265 13.01 -9.01 13.91
CA ASP A 265 14.01 -8.26 14.68
C ASP A 265 14.82 -7.29 13.82
N ASP A 266 14.66 -7.31 12.50
CA ASP A 266 15.31 -6.34 11.62
C ASP A 266 14.71 -4.95 11.83
N PRO A 267 15.55 -3.89 12.00
CA PRO A 267 15.05 -2.55 12.30
C PRO A 267 14.47 -1.80 11.09
N SER A 268 14.62 -2.34 9.87
CA SER A 268 14.22 -1.65 8.65
C SER A 268 12.70 -1.56 8.52
N THR A 269 12.23 -0.44 8.01
CA THR A 269 10.82 -0.21 7.64
C THR A 269 10.53 -0.53 6.17
N ALA A 270 11.58 -0.55 5.34
CA ALA A 270 11.54 -0.89 3.92
C ALA A 270 12.08 -2.31 3.68
N SER A 271 11.90 -2.83 2.48
CA SER A 271 12.51 -4.09 2.07
C SER A 271 14.03 -3.94 1.89
N PHE A 272 14.77 -4.99 2.21
CA PHE A 272 16.22 -5.04 2.05
C PHE A 272 16.65 -6.31 1.30
N PRO A 273 17.77 -6.26 0.56
CA PRO A 273 18.20 -7.37 -0.28
C PRO A 273 18.96 -8.44 0.53
N LEU A 274 18.65 -9.73 0.25
CA LEU A 274 19.39 -10.89 0.73
C LEU A 274 19.67 -11.84 -0.45
N ASP A 275 20.71 -12.62 -0.34
CA ASP A 275 20.97 -13.72 -1.27
C ASP A 275 20.13 -14.97 -0.95
N SER A 276 19.92 -15.82 -1.93
CA SER A 276 19.09 -17.03 -1.80
C SER A 276 19.64 -18.04 -0.79
N GLU A 277 20.94 -18.07 -0.53
CA GLU A 277 21.57 -18.98 0.44
C GLU A 277 21.22 -18.53 1.86
N THR A 278 21.30 -17.23 2.12
CA THR A 278 20.88 -16.62 3.41
C THR A 278 19.39 -16.87 3.67
N ILE A 279 18.54 -16.71 2.65
CA ILE A 279 17.10 -16.99 2.75
C ILE A 279 16.89 -18.47 3.10
N LEU A 280 17.50 -19.38 2.35
CA LEU A 280 17.35 -20.81 2.60
C LEU A 280 17.82 -21.19 4.00
N ALA A 281 18.99 -20.71 4.41
CA ALA A 281 19.55 -21.01 5.73
C ALA A 281 18.64 -20.56 6.89
N LYS A 282 17.92 -19.42 6.72
CA LYS A 282 17.12 -18.84 7.80
C LYS A 282 15.64 -19.27 7.75
N ALA A 283 15.07 -19.42 6.55
CA ALA A 283 13.64 -19.65 6.35
C ALA A 283 13.28 -21.06 5.86
N GLN A 284 14.25 -21.98 5.68
CA GLN A 284 13.99 -23.33 5.19
C GLN A 284 12.89 -24.05 5.96
N HIS A 285 12.85 -23.87 7.28
CA HIS A 285 11.93 -24.53 8.20
C HIS A 285 10.75 -23.65 8.63
N ALA A 286 10.52 -22.52 7.94
CA ALA A 286 9.35 -21.69 8.20
C ALA A 286 8.06 -22.45 7.83
N ASP A 287 7.01 -22.23 8.64
CA ASP A 287 5.73 -22.90 8.48
C ASP A 287 5.00 -22.42 7.22
N PHE A 288 5.08 -21.11 6.94
CA PHE A 288 4.38 -20.47 5.83
C PHE A 288 5.28 -19.60 4.96
N TRP A 289 4.94 -19.53 3.69
CA TRP A 289 5.59 -18.65 2.72
C TRP A 289 4.55 -17.79 2.00
N ARG A 290 4.62 -16.47 2.20
CA ARG A 290 3.74 -15.51 1.52
C ARG A 290 4.36 -15.03 0.22
N VAL A 291 3.61 -15.12 -0.89
CA VAL A 291 4.02 -14.66 -2.22
C VAL A 291 2.95 -13.78 -2.86
N THR A 292 3.37 -12.91 -3.78
CA THR A 292 2.46 -12.18 -4.66
C THR A 292 2.71 -12.61 -6.11
N ASN A 293 1.63 -12.90 -6.83
CA ASN A 293 1.66 -13.21 -8.25
C ASN A 293 1.18 -12.01 -9.06
N SER A 294 2.08 -11.47 -9.86
CA SER A 294 1.79 -10.36 -10.77
C SER A 294 1.59 -10.80 -12.22
N SER A 295 1.71 -12.11 -12.47
CA SER A 295 1.47 -12.71 -13.78
C SER A 295 -0.03 -12.87 -14.02
N SER A 296 -0.45 -12.82 -15.28
CA SER A 296 -1.80 -13.23 -15.69
C SER A 296 -2.00 -14.75 -15.70
N LEU A 297 -0.94 -15.53 -15.44
CA LEU A 297 -1.02 -16.98 -15.30
C LEU A 297 -1.03 -17.36 -13.82
N PRO A 298 -1.86 -18.34 -13.43
CA PRO A 298 -1.86 -18.84 -12.07
C PRO A 298 -0.47 -19.31 -11.62
N MET A 299 -0.11 -18.98 -10.40
CA MET A 299 1.09 -19.52 -9.77
C MET A 299 0.77 -20.89 -9.16
N THR A 300 1.60 -21.89 -9.41
CA THR A 300 1.46 -23.25 -8.91
C THR A 300 2.77 -23.75 -8.33
N TYR A 301 2.72 -24.80 -7.51
CA TYR A 301 3.93 -25.47 -6.98
C TYR A 301 4.86 -25.93 -8.11
N GLU A 302 4.31 -26.44 -9.20
CA GLU A 302 5.11 -26.86 -10.37
C GLU A 302 5.76 -25.67 -11.08
N SER A 303 5.05 -24.55 -11.22
CA SER A 303 5.62 -23.35 -11.84
C SER A 303 6.76 -22.76 -11.01
N LEU A 304 6.61 -22.71 -9.68
CA LEU A 304 7.67 -22.29 -8.75
C LEU A 304 8.89 -23.20 -8.85
N LYS A 305 8.72 -24.54 -8.79
CA LYS A 305 9.82 -25.50 -8.89
C LYS A 305 10.56 -25.42 -10.24
N ARG A 306 9.83 -25.15 -11.32
CA ARG A 306 10.42 -24.97 -12.67
C ARG A 306 11.21 -23.68 -12.77
N GLU A 307 10.75 -22.62 -12.10
CA GLU A 307 11.44 -21.34 -12.04
C GLU A 307 12.76 -21.47 -11.26
N ASN A 308 12.71 -22.08 -10.08
CA ASN A 308 13.90 -22.36 -9.28
C ASN A 308 13.69 -23.60 -8.38
N ALA A 309 14.52 -24.64 -8.61
CA ALA A 309 14.43 -25.89 -7.86
C ALA A 309 14.68 -25.72 -6.34
N ILE A 310 15.37 -24.66 -5.90
CA ILE A 310 15.63 -24.34 -4.51
C ILE A 310 14.31 -24.12 -3.75
N TYR A 311 13.25 -23.64 -4.40
CA TYR A 311 11.97 -23.39 -3.73
C TYR A 311 11.36 -24.66 -3.13
N ALA A 312 11.61 -25.82 -3.73
CA ALA A 312 11.18 -27.11 -3.22
C ALA A 312 11.93 -27.58 -1.96
N LEU A 313 12.95 -26.86 -1.50
CA LEU A 313 13.67 -27.15 -0.27
C LEU A 313 12.99 -26.56 0.97
N PHE A 314 12.16 -25.53 0.82
CA PHE A 314 11.42 -24.93 1.93
C PHE A 314 10.32 -25.86 2.44
N ASP A 315 10.17 -25.92 3.75
CA ASP A 315 9.13 -26.76 4.37
C ASP A 315 7.72 -26.24 4.05
N ALA A 316 7.54 -24.92 3.93
CA ALA A 316 6.29 -24.32 3.46
C ALA A 316 5.88 -24.82 2.05
N TYR A 317 6.84 -25.04 1.15
CA TYR A 317 6.59 -25.64 -0.16
C TYR A 317 6.17 -27.10 -0.03
N LYS A 318 6.93 -27.91 0.72
CA LYS A 318 6.68 -29.36 0.89
C LYS A 318 5.35 -29.66 1.58
N ASN A 319 4.94 -28.78 2.50
CA ASN A 319 3.74 -28.93 3.29
C ASN A 319 2.51 -28.23 2.69
N HIS A 320 2.60 -27.71 1.46
CA HIS A 320 1.53 -26.97 0.79
C HIS A 320 1.02 -25.77 1.62
N ARG A 321 1.94 -24.99 2.21
CA ARG A 321 1.65 -23.80 3.03
C ARG A 321 2.19 -22.51 2.42
N ILE A 322 2.05 -22.39 1.09
CA ILE A 322 2.34 -21.15 0.38
C ILE A 322 1.03 -20.36 0.24
N LEU A 323 1.01 -19.12 0.77
CA LEU A 323 -0.10 -18.23 0.55
C LEU A 323 0.22 -17.29 -0.63
N VAL A 324 -0.70 -17.24 -1.57
CA VAL A 324 -0.56 -16.46 -2.80
C VAL A 324 -1.64 -15.38 -2.91
N CYS A 325 -1.23 -14.19 -3.31
CA CYS A 325 -2.14 -13.14 -3.75
C CYS A 325 -1.96 -12.95 -5.27
N ASP A 326 -2.99 -13.24 -6.04
CA ASP A 326 -3.05 -12.96 -7.47
C ASP A 326 -3.46 -11.50 -7.68
N ILE A 327 -2.48 -10.61 -7.81
CA ILE A 327 -2.67 -9.15 -7.85
C ILE A 327 -3.63 -8.73 -8.97
N GLN A 328 -3.54 -9.42 -10.13
CA GLN A 328 -4.37 -9.12 -11.29
C GLN A 328 -5.86 -9.49 -11.09
N GLU A 329 -6.16 -10.42 -10.19
CA GLU A 329 -7.52 -10.88 -9.93
C GLU A 329 -8.17 -10.16 -8.76
N THR A 330 -7.37 -9.88 -7.71
CA THR A 330 -7.89 -9.39 -6.43
C THR A 330 -8.01 -7.86 -6.36
N GLY A 331 -7.44 -7.11 -7.31
CA GLY A 331 -7.35 -5.65 -7.20
C GLY A 331 -6.55 -5.19 -5.97
N TYR A 332 -5.57 -5.98 -5.55
CA TYR A 332 -4.81 -5.80 -4.32
C TYR A 332 -4.34 -4.36 -4.09
N PHE A 333 -3.74 -3.72 -5.10
CA PHE A 333 -3.22 -2.36 -4.97
C PHE A 333 -4.29 -1.27 -4.96
N GLU A 334 -5.54 -1.61 -5.28
CA GLU A 334 -6.64 -0.64 -5.28
C GLU A 334 -7.26 -0.48 -3.90
N LYS A 335 -7.40 -1.59 -3.14
CA LYS A 335 -8.18 -1.59 -1.91
C LYS A 335 -7.44 -2.02 -0.66
N SER A 336 -6.46 -2.93 -0.77
CA SER A 336 -5.81 -3.52 0.41
C SER A 336 -5.18 -2.48 1.36
N GLN A 337 -4.86 -1.30 0.83
CA GLN A 337 -4.26 -0.23 1.63
C GLN A 337 -5.27 0.44 2.58
N ILE A 338 -6.54 0.47 2.19
CA ILE A 338 -7.62 1.06 2.98
C ILE A 338 -8.45 -0.01 3.71
N GLU A 339 -8.33 -1.28 3.35
CA GLU A 339 -9.02 -2.42 3.97
C GLU A 339 -8.03 -3.35 4.72
N PRO A 340 -7.22 -2.83 5.67
CA PRO A 340 -6.25 -3.66 6.38
C PRO A 340 -6.90 -4.72 7.27
N ASP A 341 -8.14 -4.53 7.68
CA ASP A 341 -8.95 -5.50 8.41
C ASP A 341 -9.24 -6.74 7.56
N VAL A 342 -9.50 -6.56 6.25
CA VAL A 342 -9.70 -7.69 5.32
C VAL A 342 -8.41 -8.46 5.11
N LEU A 343 -7.27 -7.77 4.94
CA LEU A 343 -5.95 -8.43 4.86
C LEU A 343 -5.61 -9.20 6.13
N LEU A 344 -5.89 -8.61 7.29
CA LEU A 344 -5.66 -9.25 8.58
C LEU A 344 -6.54 -10.50 8.74
N ALA A 345 -7.81 -10.41 8.34
CA ALA A 345 -8.74 -11.54 8.35
C ALA A 345 -8.26 -12.69 7.46
N ASP A 346 -7.76 -12.40 6.25
CA ASP A 346 -7.19 -13.40 5.34
C ASP A 346 -6.01 -14.14 6.00
N PHE A 347 -5.09 -13.38 6.62
CA PHE A 347 -3.94 -13.98 7.30
C PHE A 347 -4.36 -14.82 8.51
N ILE A 348 -5.32 -14.35 9.31
CA ILE A 348 -5.85 -15.14 10.44
C ILE A 348 -6.53 -16.42 9.94
N ALA A 349 -7.33 -16.34 8.89
CA ALA A 349 -7.99 -17.51 8.30
C ALA A 349 -7.00 -18.57 7.79
N ILE A 350 -5.81 -18.13 7.34
CA ILE A 350 -4.77 -19.03 6.84
C ILE A 350 -3.90 -19.57 7.98
N PHE A 351 -3.49 -18.72 8.93
CA PHE A 351 -2.59 -19.09 10.01
C PHE A 351 -3.31 -19.82 11.15
N HIS A 352 -4.57 -19.44 11.41
CA HIS A 352 -5.40 -19.90 12.53
C HIS A 352 -6.84 -20.16 12.07
N PRO A 353 -7.07 -21.13 11.17
CA PRO A 353 -8.40 -21.37 10.60
C PRO A 353 -9.48 -21.63 11.66
N GLU A 354 -9.13 -22.27 12.77
CA GLU A 354 -10.04 -22.53 13.88
C GLU A 354 -10.48 -21.25 14.62
N VAL A 355 -9.61 -20.25 14.67
CA VAL A 355 -9.91 -18.94 15.29
C VAL A 355 -10.87 -18.15 14.39
N MET A 356 -10.59 -18.14 13.09
CA MET A 356 -11.45 -17.45 12.13
C MET A 356 -12.81 -18.12 12.00
N GLU A 357 -12.87 -19.44 11.95
CA GLU A 357 -14.13 -20.19 11.91
C GLU A 357 -15.00 -19.93 13.14
N ALA A 358 -14.38 -19.80 14.33
CA ALA A 358 -15.12 -19.47 15.56
C ALA A 358 -15.63 -18.02 15.57
N TYR A 359 -14.91 -17.08 14.94
CA TYR A 359 -15.26 -15.67 14.88
C TYR A 359 -16.27 -15.37 13.76
N GLN A 360 -16.01 -15.87 12.58
CA GLN A 360 -16.84 -15.68 11.39
C GLN A 360 -16.91 -16.99 10.59
N PRO A 361 -17.90 -17.87 10.91
CA PRO A 361 -18.11 -19.08 10.15
C PRO A 361 -18.25 -18.83 8.64
N ASP A 362 -17.73 -19.73 7.83
CA ASP A 362 -17.76 -19.64 6.36
C ASP A 362 -17.01 -18.42 5.79
N TYR A 363 -16.00 -17.89 6.51
CA TYR A 363 -15.16 -16.80 5.97
C TYR A 363 -14.39 -17.27 4.73
N HIS A 364 -14.50 -16.52 3.65
CA HIS A 364 -13.73 -16.72 2.42
C HIS A 364 -12.70 -15.60 2.28
N THR A 365 -11.45 -15.99 2.03
CA THR A 365 -10.37 -15.02 1.84
C THR A 365 -10.55 -14.16 0.58
N ASN A 366 -10.11 -12.92 0.65
CA ASN A 366 -10.32 -11.93 -0.41
C ASN A 366 -9.06 -11.68 -1.25
N TYR A 367 -7.92 -11.55 -0.59
CA TYR A 367 -6.64 -11.23 -1.23
C TYR A 367 -5.69 -12.42 -1.26
N TYR A 368 -5.54 -13.11 -0.11
CA TYR A 368 -4.63 -14.23 0.03
C TYR A 368 -5.37 -15.54 0.18
N ARG A 369 -4.92 -16.55 -0.52
CA ARG A 369 -5.38 -17.93 -0.37
C ARG A 369 -4.20 -18.89 -0.30
N LEU A 370 -4.39 -20.08 0.24
CA LEU A 370 -3.40 -21.14 0.08
C LEU A 370 -3.30 -21.52 -1.40
N MET A 371 -2.06 -21.71 -1.86
CA MET A 371 -1.77 -22.16 -3.22
C MET A 371 -2.22 -23.62 -3.38
N GLU A 372 -2.92 -23.93 -4.46
CA GLU A 372 -3.35 -25.28 -4.84
C GLU A 372 -2.28 -26.06 -5.64
#